data_e71e525a18e200cf9195188ce71129ba
#
_entry.id   e71e525a18e200cf9195188ce71129ba
#
_cell.length_a   1.000
_cell.length_b   1.000
_cell.length_c   1.000
_cell.angle_alpha   90.00
_cell.angle_beta   90.00
_cell.angle_gamma   90.00
#
_symmetry.space_group_name_H-M   'P 1'
#
loop_
_entity.id
_entity.type
_entity.pdbx_description
1 polymer ?
#
loop_
_entity_poly.entity_id
_entity_poly.type
_entity_poly.pdbx_seq_one_letter_code
_entity_poly.pdbx_strand_id
1 'polypeptide(L)'
;LLRLWALVSGDGDPSTTWQQHAHDWFTRQVGDPSVAWFPVIEIEGVVVATAIGTLELGVPNPHCPRGRAVRLANLITVPEHRGKGYGTVLVLAVVEWARSIEADRVDLSATADGQRIYRKVGFTLTKAPRMKLGL
;
A
#
# COMPACT_ATOMS: atom_id res chain seq x y z
N LEU A 1 8.04 -2.31 10.63
CA LEU A 1 7.08 -1.55 9.82
C LEU A 1 6.90 -0.11 10.30
N LEU A 2 6.72 0.14 11.59
CA LEU A 2 6.55 1.51 12.13
C LEU A 2 7.70 2.44 11.77
N ARG A 3 8.93 1.96 11.77
CA ARG A 3 10.10 2.75 11.36
C ARG A 3 10.02 3.19 9.90
N LEU A 4 9.57 2.31 9.01
CA LEU A 4 9.37 2.62 7.60
C LEU A 4 8.18 3.56 7.41
N TRP A 5 7.13 3.37 8.21
CA TRP A 5 5.96 4.23 8.21
C TRP A 5 6.32 5.69 8.52
N ALA A 6 7.23 5.91 9.46
CA ALA A 6 7.69 7.24 9.81
C ALA A 6 8.37 7.98 8.64
N LEU A 7 8.97 7.27 7.68
CA LEU A 7 9.56 7.88 6.48
C LEU A 7 8.52 8.47 5.52
N VAL A 8 7.29 7.95 5.53
CA VAL A 8 6.19 8.45 4.67
C VAL A 8 5.52 9.67 5.25
N SER A 9 5.37 9.71 6.56
CA SER A 9 4.65 10.79 7.23
C SER A 9 5.44 12.09 7.31
N GLY A 10 6.74 12.07 6.93
CA GLY A 10 7.58 13.27 6.91
C GLY A 10 7.72 13.90 8.29
N ASP A 11 8.14 15.17 8.30
CA ASP A 11 8.26 15.97 9.52
C ASP A 11 6.89 16.51 10.01
N GLY A 12 5.83 15.77 9.71
CA GLY A 12 4.49 16.14 10.13
C GLY A 12 4.35 16.14 11.65
N ASP A 13 3.24 16.65 12.12
CA ASP A 13 2.81 16.84 13.51
C ASP A 13 3.63 16.09 14.55
N PRO A 14 4.32 16.80 15.48
CA PRO A 14 5.06 16.16 16.56
C PRO A 14 4.19 15.41 17.58
N SER A 15 2.86 15.43 17.41
CA SER A 15 1.98 14.66 18.29
C SER A 15 2.24 13.17 18.13
N THR A 16 2.37 12.46 19.25
CA THR A 16 2.57 11.00 19.27
C THR A 16 1.26 10.23 19.07
N THR A 17 0.13 10.92 18.99
CA THR A 17 -1.20 10.31 18.90
C THR A 17 -1.36 9.42 17.68
N TRP A 18 -0.96 9.90 16.50
CA TRP A 18 -1.05 9.10 15.27
C TRP A 18 -0.16 7.85 15.33
N GLN A 19 0.99 7.93 15.99
CA GLN A 19 1.92 6.81 16.14
C GLN A 19 1.28 5.68 16.95
N GLN A 20 0.56 6.01 18.03
CA GLN A 20 -0.16 5.03 18.83
C GLN A 20 -1.28 4.38 18.01
N HIS A 21 -2.05 5.17 17.27
CA HIS A 21 -3.07 4.65 16.37
C HIS A 21 -2.49 3.74 15.28
N ALA A 22 -1.35 4.11 14.71
CA ALA A 22 -0.65 3.28 13.71
C ALA A 22 -0.19 1.96 14.32
N HIS A 23 0.41 1.98 15.51
CA HIS A 23 0.82 0.77 16.21
C HIS A 23 -0.36 -0.18 16.45
N ASP A 24 -1.46 0.34 16.96
CA ASP A 24 -2.67 -0.44 17.23
C ASP A 24 -3.26 -1.02 15.94
N TRP A 25 -3.26 -0.23 14.87
CA TRP A 25 -3.74 -0.67 13.56
C TRP A 25 -2.88 -1.82 13.02
N PHE A 26 -1.55 -1.68 13.00
CA PHE A 26 -0.65 -2.75 12.56
C PHE A 26 -0.82 -4.01 13.41
N THR A 27 -0.94 -3.86 14.71
CA THR A 27 -1.13 -5.00 15.63
C THR A 27 -2.39 -5.79 15.30
N ARG A 28 -3.48 -5.11 14.93
CA ARG A 28 -4.73 -5.76 14.53
C ARG A 28 -4.66 -6.40 13.16
N GLN A 29 -3.98 -5.77 12.20
CA GLN A 29 -4.08 -6.14 10.78
C GLN A 29 -3.01 -7.14 10.33
N VAL A 30 -1.82 -7.10 10.89
CA VAL A 30 -0.69 -7.94 10.45
C VAL A 30 -1.01 -9.44 10.56
N GLY A 31 -1.82 -9.84 11.51
CA GLY A 31 -2.20 -11.24 11.71
C GLY A 31 -3.35 -11.73 10.84
N ASP A 32 -3.96 -10.87 10.01
CA ASP A 32 -5.14 -11.24 9.23
C ASP A 32 -4.93 -11.00 7.73
N PRO A 33 -4.40 -12.00 6.99
CA PRO A 33 -4.16 -11.88 5.56
C PRO A 33 -5.42 -11.85 4.69
N SER A 34 -6.60 -12.02 5.28
CA SER A 34 -7.87 -11.87 4.55
C SER A 34 -8.26 -10.41 4.33
N VAL A 35 -7.71 -9.48 5.10
CA VAL A 35 -8.07 -8.05 5.06
C VAL A 35 -6.90 -7.14 4.76
N ALA A 36 -5.66 -7.57 5.04
CA ALA A 36 -4.48 -6.76 4.78
C ALA A 36 -3.24 -7.62 4.51
N TRP A 37 -2.32 -7.10 3.71
CA TRP A 37 -1.08 -7.76 3.36
C TRP A 37 0.09 -6.78 3.40
N PHE A 38 1.20 -7.21 3.99
CA PHE A 38 2.38 -6.37 4.25
C PHE A 38 3.64 -7.04 3.71
N PRO A 39 3.82 -7.15 2.38
CA PRO A 39 5.04 -7.72 1.84
C PRO A 39 6.24 -6.84 2.20
N VAL A 40 7.36 -7.49 2.50
CA VAL A 40 8.59 -6.80 2.90
C VAL A 40 9.77 -7.33 2.12
N ILE A 41 10.77 -6.48 1.94
CA ILE A 41 12.11 -6.87 1.52
C ILE A 41 13.01 -6.79 2.74
N GLU A 42 13.67 -7.88 3.06
CA GLU A 42 14.57 -7.99 4.21
C GLU A 42 16.00 -8.24 3.72
N ILE A 43 16.93 -7.44 4.18
CA ILE A 43 18.34 -7.54 3.88
C ILE A 43 19.09 -7.65 5.20
N GLU A 44 19.83 -8.75 5.39
CA GLU A 44 20.64 -9.00 6.59
C GLU A 44 19.82 -8.82 7.89
N GLY A 45 18.61 -9.35 7.91
CA GLY A 45 17.71 -9.27 9.07
C GLY A 45 17.00 -7.94 9.27
N VAL A 46 17.17 -6.98 8.35
CA VAL A 46 16.55 -5.66 8.43
C VAL A 46 15.53 -5.46 7.30
N VAL A 47 14.33 -5.05 7.64
CA VAL A 47 13.32 -4.68 6.65
C VAL A 47 13.69 -3.34 6.03
N VAL A 48 13.93 -3.33 4.73
CA VAL A 48 14.38 -2.15 3.97
C VAL A 48 13.33 -1.61 3.01
N ALA A 49 12.30 -2.38 2.72
CA ALA A 49 11.20 -1.94 1.86
C ALA A 49 9.91 -2.66 2.22
N THR A 50 8.78 -2.01 1.98
CA THR A 50 7.45 -2.58 2.21
C THR A 50 6.42 -1.91 1.33
N ALA A 51 5.29 -2.57 1.15
CA ALA A 51 4.06 -2.00 0.63
C ALA A 51 2.90 -2.46 1.51
N ILE A 52 1.77 -1.79 1.43
CA ILE A 52 0.58 -2.16 2.19
C ILE A 52 -0.57 -2.35 1.21
N GLY A 53 -1.18 -3.53 1.25
CA GLY A 53 -2.44 -3.81 0.59
C GLY A 53 -3.54 -3.95 1.62
N THR A 54 -4.67 -3.27 1.42
CA THR A 54 -5.85 -3.39 2.28
C THR A 54 -7.08 -3.70 1.46
N LEU A 55 -7.93 -4.60 1.97
CA LEU A 55 -9.21 -4.90 1.34
C LEU A 55 -10.21 -3.79 1.66
N GLU A 56 -10.82 -3.25 0.61
CA GLU A 56 -11.93 -2.30 0.71
C GLU A 56 -13.19 -2.98 0.15
N LEU A 57 -14.25 -3.00 0.95
CA LEU A 57 -15.54 -3.57 0.56
C LEU A 57 -16.49 -2.46 0.13
N GLY A 58 -17.18 -2.68 -0.96
CA GLY A 58 -18.18 -1.77 -1.48
C GLY A 58 -19.37 -2.53 -2.05
N VAL A 59 -20.37 -1.78 -2.50
CA VAL A 59 -21.53 -2.37 -3.19
C VAL A 59 -21.08 -2.92 -4.54
N PRO A 60 -21.37 -4.20 -4.85
CA PRO A 60 -21.08 -4.74 -6.17
C PRO A 60 -21.71 -3.92 -7.29
N ASN A 61 -20.95 -3.73 -8.36
CA ASN A 61 -21.36 -2.97 -9.53
C ASN A 61 -20.62 -3.49 -10.77
N PRO A 62 -20.96 -3.04 -11.99
CA PRO A 62 -20.33 -3.55 -13.21
C PRO A 62 -18.79 -3.39 -13.27
N HIS A 63 -18.24 -2.39 -12.59
CA HIS A 63 -16.78 -2.16 -12.55
C HIS A 63 -16.07 -2.87 -11.40
N CYS A 64 -16.84 -3.34 -10.43
CA CYS A 64 -16.36 -4.07 -9.27
C CYS A 64 -17.40 -5.14 -8.88
N PRO A 65 -17.52 -6.23 -9.66
CA PRO A 65 -18.65 -7.15 -9.59
C PRO A 65 -18.81 -7.87 -8.25
N ARG A 66 -17.70 -8.09 -7.53
CA ARG A 66 -17.72 -8.71 -6.20
C ARG A 66 -17.76 -7.69 -5.07
N GLY A 67 -17.65 -6.41 -5.38
CA GLY A 67 -17.54 -5.36 -4.38
C GLY A 67 -16.26 -5.41 -3.56
N ARG A 68 -15.19 -6.02 -4.11
CA ARG A 68 -13.93 -6.25 -3.43
C ARG A 68 -12.81 -5.57 -4.18
N ALA A 69 -12.22 -4.54 -3.61
CA ALA A 69 -11.07 -3.85 -4.17
C ALA A 69 -9.92 -3.88 -3.18
N VAL A 70 -8.69 -3.95 -3.67
CA VAL A 70 -7.51 -3.78 -2.84
C VAL A 70 -6.96 -2.39 -3.07
N ARG A 71 -6.69 -1.69 -1.98
CA ARG A 71 -5.96 -0.43 -2.01
C ARG A 71 -4.49 -0.70 -1.71
N LEU A 72 -3.63 -0.34 -2.66
CA LEU A 72 -2.19 -0.36 -2.46
C LEU A 72 -1.75 1.01 -1.94
N ALA A 73 -1.06 1.03 -0.83
CA ALA A 73 -0.58 2.26 -0.20
C ALA A 73 0.82 2.06 0.35
N ASN A 74 1.49 3.17 0.63
CA ASN A 74 2.72 3.21 1.39
C ASN A 74 3.82 2.29 0.85
N LEU A 75 4.05 2.36 -0.47
CA LEU A 75 5.21 1.75 -1.09
C LEU A 75 6.45 2.54 -0.65
N ILE A 76 7.27 1.93 0.19
CA ILE A 76 8.41 2.58 0.84
C ILE A 76 9.66 1.75 0.65
N THR A 77 10.75 2.40 0.26
CA THR A 77 12.09 1.81 0.29
C THR A 77 13.02 2.79 1.00
N VAL A 78 13.82 2.30 1.95
CA VAL A 78 14.83 3.15 2.60
C VAL A 78 15.78 3.71 1.54
N PRO A 79 16.27 4.97 1.70
CA PRO A 79 17.06 5.63 0.66
C PRO A 79 18.25 4.83 0.14
N GLU A 80 18.98 4.14 1.02
CA GLU A 80 20.18 3.37 0.71
C GLU A 80 19.92 2.15 -0.18
N HIS A 81 18.67 1.71 -0.26
CA HIS A 81 18.24 0.53 -1.02
C HIS A 81 17.36 0.85 -2.22
N ARG A 82 17.21 2.13 -2.57
CA ARG A 82 16.46 2.55 -3.76
C ARG A 82 17.20 2.22 -5.05
N GLY A 83 16.45 2.13 -6.16
CA GLY A 83 17.01 1.85 -7.48
C GLY A 83 17.37 0.39 -7.72
N LYS A 84 16.90 -0.54 -6.90
CA LYS A 84 17.17 -1.97 -6.99
C LYS A 84 15.99 -2.82 -7.47
N GLY A 85 14.88 -2.17 -7.85
CA GLY A 85 13.69 -2.87 -8.33
C GLY A 85 12.77 -3.40 -7.24
N TYR A 86 13.00 -3.09 -5.98
CA TYR A 86 12.17 -3.57 -4.86
C TYR A 86 10.73 -3.09 -4.93
N GLY A 87 10.51 -1.86 -5.40
CA GLY A 87 9.17 -1.33 -5.58
C GLY A 87 8.32 -2.19 -6.51
N THR A 88 8.86 -2.60 -7.64
CA THR A 88 8.16 -3.46 -8.60
C THR A 88 7.84 -4.83 -7.97
N VAL A 89 8.78 -5.43 -7.27
CA VAL A 89 8.58 -6.71 -6.57
C VAL A 89 7.44 -6.61 -5.55
N LEU A 90 7.43 -5.54 -4.77
CA LEU A 90 6.40 -5.32 -3.74
C LEU A 90 5.02 -5.07 -4.33
N VAL A 91 4.94 -4.28 -5.41
CA VAL A 91 3.66 -4.05 -6.11
C VAL A 91 3.11 -5.36 -6.66
N LEU A 92 3.95 -6.17 -7.29
CA LEU A 92 3.55 -7.49 -7.79
C LEU A 92 3.08 -8.41 -6.66
N ALA A 93 3.72 -8.37 -5.51
CA ALA A 93 3.31 -9.16 -4.35
C ALA A 93 1.91 -8.76 -3.85
N VAL A 94 1.59 -7.47 -3.82
CA VAL A 94 0.25 -6.99 -3.46
C VAL A 94 -0.79 -7.39 -4.50
N VAL A 95 -0.46 -7.29 -5.78
CA VAL A 95 -1.36 -7.71 -6.88
C VAL A 95 -1.66 -9.19 -6.78
N GLU A 96 -0.66 -10.02 -6.52
CA GLU A 96 -0.85 -11.47 -6.39
C GLU A 96 -1.70 -11.81 -5.17
N TRP A 97 -1.47 -11.15 -4.05
CA TRP A 97 -2.33 -11.29 -2.88
C TRP A 97 -3.78 -10.87 -3.18
N ALA A 98 -3.98 -9.76 -3.90
CA ALA A 98 -5.31 -9.30 -4.31
C ALA A 98 -6.05 -10.36 -5.13
N ARG A 99 -5.35 -11.05 -6.04
CA ARG A 99 -5.93 -12.17 -6.78
C ARG A 99 -6.31 -13.32 -5.85
N SER A 100 -5.47 -13.64 -4.89
CA SER A 100 -5.69 -14.76 -3.96
C SER A 100 -6.92 -14.55 -3.06
N ILE A 101 -7.28 -13.32 -2.76
CA ILE A 101 -8.48 -12.97 -1.99
C ILE A 101 -9.67 -12.60 -2.87
N GLU A 102 -9.59 -12.87 -4.18
CA GLU A 102 -10.65 -12.62 -5.15
C GLU A 102 -11.08 -11.16 -5.25
N ALA A 103 -10.14 -10.24 -5.18
CA ALA A 103 -10.41 -8.83 -5.45
C ALA A 103 -10.65 -8.60 -6.94
N ASP A 104 -11.52 -7.65 -7.25
CA ASP A 104 -11.85 -7.28 -8.63
C ASP A 104 -10.78 -6.37 -9.26
N ARG A 105 -10.11 -5.58 -8.44
CA ARG A 105 -9.08 -4.64 -8.90
C ARG A 105 -8.17 -4.20 -7.75
N VAL A 106 -7.06 -3.58 -8.11
CA VAL A 106 -6.16 -2.88 -7.18
C VAL A 106 -6.17 -1.40 -7.54
N ASP A 107 -6.46 -0.56 -6.58
CA ASP A 107 -6.46 0.90 -6.72
C ASP A 107 -5.30 1.50 -5.94
N LEU A 108 -4.75 2.60 -6.45
CA LEU A 108 -3.72 3.37 -5.75
C LEU A 108 -3.79 4.84 -6.16
N SER A 109 -3.16 5.68 -5.36
CA SER A 109 -2.87 7.08 -5.73
C SER A 109 -1.37 7.20 -5.96
N ALA A 110 -0.98 7.61 -7.16
CA ALA A 110 0.41 7.70 -7.57
C ALA A 110 0.90 9.15 -7.63
N THR A 111 2.09 9.40 -7.08
CA THR A 111 2.83 10.62 -7.38
C THR A 111 3.33 10.57 -8.83
N ALA A 112 3.69 11.71 -9.41
CA ALA A 112 4.24 11.76 -10.77
C ALA A 112 5.45 10.81 -10.92
N ASP A 113 6.36 10.80 -9.95
CA ASP A 113 7.54 9.94 -9.95
C ASP A 113 7.19 8.45 -9.79
N GLY A 114 6.15 8.14 -9.01
CA GLY A 114 5.70 6.77 -8.75
C GLY A 114 4.99 6.12 -9.93
N GLN A 115 4.39 6.90 -10.82
CA GLN A 115 3.61 6.38 -11.96
C GLN A 115 4.41 5.41 -12.84
N ARG A 116 5.72 5.64 -12.98
CA ARG A 116 6.59 4.82 -13.81
C ARG A 116 6.58 3.33 -13.40
N ILE A 117 6.68 3.06 -12.09
CA ILE A 117 6.65 1.71 -11.54
C ILE A 117 5.29 1.07 -11.80
N TYR A 118 4.22 1.80 -11.53
CA TYR A 118 2.86 1.27 -11.64
C TYR A 118 2.47 1.00 -13.09
N ARG A 119 2.83 1.87 -14.02
CA ARG A 119 2.59 1.65 -15.45
C ARG A 119 3.28 0.38 -15.97
N LYS A 120 4.49 0.08 -15.49
CA LYS A 120 5.20 -1.16 -15.83
C LYS A 120 4.43 -2.42 -15.45
N VAL A 121 3.71 -2.37 -14.33
CA VAL A 121 2.90 -3.50 -13.85
C VAL A 121 1.56 -3.61 -14.57
N GLY A 122 1.11 -2.54 -15.20
CA GLY A 122 -0.15 -2.51 -15.95
C GLY A 122 -1.22 -1.58 -15.40
N PHE A 123 -0.89 -0.78 -14.40
CA PHE A 123 -1.82 0.24 -13.89
C PHE A 123 -2.03 1.35 -14.91
N THR A 124 -3.25 1.86 -14.98
CA THR A 124 -3.64 2.96 -15.85
C THR A 124 -4.23 4.09 -15.03
N LEU A 125 -4.08 5.32 -15.53
CA LEU A 125 -4.69 6.48 -14.90
C LEU A 125 -6.21 6.43 -15.06
N THR A 126 -6.94 6.75 -13.99
CA THR A 126 -8.38 6.92 -14.04
C THR A 126 -8.76 8.33 -14.47
N LYS A 127 -9.99 8.51 -14.96
CA LYS A 127 -10.50 9.82 -15.35
C LYS A 127 -11.11 10.59 -14.19
N ALA A 128 -11.35 9.93 -13.06
CA ALA A 128 -11.96 10.54 -11.87
C ALA A 128 -10.87 10.93 -10.87
N PRO A 129 -10.54 12.21 -10.72
CA PRO A 129 -9.54 12.63 -9.73
C PRO A 129 -10.05 12.38 -8.32
N ARG A 130 -9.13 12.02 -7.45
CA ARG A 130 -9.41 11.84 -6.03
C ARG A 130 -9.55 13.20 -5.35
N MET A 131 -10.57 13.33 -4.50
CA MET A 131 -10.80 14.51 -3.67
C MET A 131 -10.79 14.10 -2.19
N LYS A 132 -10.42 15.02 -1.31
CA LYS A 132 -10.47 14.78 0.14
C LYS A 132 -10.92 16.03 0.88
N LEU A 133 -11.59 15.82 2.00
CA LEU A 133 -11.91 16.85 2.98
C LEU A 133 -11.32 16.41 4.33
N GLY A 134 -10.44 17.22 4.90
CA GLY A 134 -9.95 17.00 6.26
C GLY A 134 -11.05 17.31 7.29
N LEU A 135 -11.12 16.53 8.32
CA LEU A 135 -12.12 16.69 9.39
C LEU A 135 -11.47 17.08 10.72
#